data_6f6fb90117b02738d3cb5d34176562c8
#
_entry.id   6f6fb90117b02738d3cb5d34176562c8
#
_cell.length_a   1.000
_cell.length_b   1.000
_cell.length_c   1.000
_cell.angle_alpha   90.00
_cell.angle_beta   90.00
_cell.angle_gamma   90.00
#
_symmetry.space_group_name_H-M   'P 1'
#
loop_
_entity.id
_entity.type
_entity.pdbx_description
1 polymer ?
#
loop_
_entity_poly.entity_id
_entity_poly.type
_entity_poly.pdbx_seq_one_letter_code
_entity_poly.pdbx_strand_id
1 'polypeptide(L)'
;LIGKQVDLDNMPYYGLAKAKVGGRDCVISQSGFSGEAGYEIYLKNATKYADDMWNAVLKAGKKHKLRVIAPAHHRRIQAGILSWGQDLDHEHNPFQCNLGYQVSLSGKGEWKKKANYVGKAALEKMKKQLKAGKKPYKLQLVGMELGGKPITEYAPDFWLISKPSGGKPVGFITSPWYHPEKGMNIAMGYVPYDGTKNPNGFPKGKVGTKYKVHLPRKYSTKPGKPVDAVVVDIPFNESYHANTREVVKG
;
A
#
# COMPACT_ATOMS: atom_id res chain seq x y z
N LEU A 1 -27.97 0.03 10.79
CA LEU A 1 -28.19 -1.11 9.90
C LEU A 1 -27.85 -2.46 10.53
N ILE A 2 -26.87 -2.52 11.41
CA ILE A 2 -26.36 -3.75 12.04
C ILE A 2 -26.96 -3.95 13.43
N GLY A 3 -27.28 -2.88 14.13
CA GLY A 3 -27.70 -2.94 15.54
C GLY A 3 -26.58 -3.45 16.45
N LYS A 4 -26.94 -4.24 17.46
CA LYS A 4 -26.01 -4.83 18.45
C LYS A 4 -25.47 -6.21 18.06
N GLN A 5 -25.58 -6.63 16.79
CA GLN A 5 -25.15 -7.97 16.35
C GLN A 5 -23.63 -8.15 16.38
N VAL A 6 -22.90 -7.07 16.20
CA VAL A 6 -21.43 -7.04 16.18
C VAL A 6 -20.96 -5.78 16.89
N ASP A 7 -19.98 -5.92 17.74
CA ASP A 7 -19.26 -4.80 18.35
C ASP A 7 -18.23 -4.29 17.31
N LEU A 8 -18.63 -3.26 16.57
CA LEU A 8 -17.77 -2.66 15.54
C LEU A 8 -16.67 -1.79 16.16
N ASP A 9 -16.94 -1.19 17.31
CA ASP A 9 -16.01 -0.25 17.95
C ASP A 9 -14.76 -0.99 18.49
N ASN A 10 -14.93 -2.26 18.88
CA ASN A 10 -13.84 -3.10 19.37
C ASN A 10 -13.41 -4.18 18.36
N MET A 11 -13.88 -4.12 17.09
CA MET A 11 -13.43 -5.07 16.07
C MET A 11 -11.97 -4.79 15.74
N PRO A 12 -11.06 -5.78 15.85
CA PRO A 12 -9.66 -5.58 15.48
C PRO A 12 -9.51 -5.39 13.97
N TYR A 13 -8.46 -4.68 13.55
CA TYR A 13 -8.12 -4.56 12.14
C TYR A 13 -7.91 -5.96 11.52
N TYR A 14 -8.48 -6.20 10.34
CA TYR A 14 -8.66 -7.52 9.71
C TYR A 14 -9.61 -8.47 10.47
N GLY A 15 -10.32 -8.01 11.49
CA GLY A 15 -11.40 -8.75 12.11
C GLY A 15 -12.54 -9.00 11.16
N LEU A 16 -13.20 -10.16 11.32
CA LEU A 16 -14.35 -10.59 10.51
C LEU A 16 -15.53 -10.94 11.40
N ALA A 17 -16.73 -10.55 11.00
CA ALA A 17 -17.98 -10.98 11.64
C ALA A 17 -19.08 -11.27 10.61
N LYS A 18 -19.93 -12.24 10.92
CA LYS A 18 -21.18 -12.47 10.20
C LYS A 18 -22.29 -11.66 10.85
N ALA A 19 -23.04 -10.92 10.07
CA ALA A 19 -24.17 -10.13 10.56
C ALA A 19 -25.20 -9.89 9.48
N LYS A 20 -26.38 -9.43 9.88
CA LYS A 20 -27.37 -8.89 8.95
C LYS A 20 -27.19 -7.38 8.84
N VAL A 21 -26.98 -6.88 7.64
CA VAL A 21 -26.93 -5.45 7.35
C VAL A 21 -28.19 -5.09 6.55
N GLY A 22 -29.02 -4.20 7.09
CA GLY A 22 -30.31 -3.89 6.45
C GLY A 22 -31.22 -5.12 6.24
N GLY A 23 -31.12 -6.13 7.13
CA GLY A 23 -31.89 -7.39 7.05
C GLY A 23 -31.29 -8.45 6.12
N ARG A 24 -30.17 -8.20 5.45
CA ARG A 24 -29.50 -9.12 4.50
C ARG A 24 -28.25 -9.73 5.13
N ASP A 25 -28.00 -11.02 4.85
CA ASP A 25 -26.84 -11.74 5.37
C ASP A 25 -25.55 -11.20 4.74
N CYS A 26 -24.59 -10.82 5.59
CA CYS A 26 -23.32 -10.26 5.19
C CYS A 26 -22.16 -10.85 6.00
N VAL A 27 -20.96 -10.71 5.45
CA VAL A 27 -19.72 -10.72 6.22
C VAL A 27 -19.22 -9.28 6.27
N ILE A 28 -18.82 -8.83 7.45
CA ILE A 28 -18.26 -7.50 7.68
C ILE A 28 -16.81 -7.68 8.05
N SER A 29 -15.93 -6.91 7.45
CA SER A 29 -14.51 -6.85 7.81
C SER A 29 -14.12 -5.43 8.17
N GLN A 30 -13.34 -5.27 9.24
CA GLN A 30 -12.63 -4.02 9.49
C GLN A 30 -11.35 -4.00 8.65
N SER A 31 -11.52 -3.70 7.39
CA SER A 31 -10.47 -3.59 6.38
C SER A 31 -10.80 -2.48 5.40
N GLY A 32 -9.86 -2.12 4.56
CA GLY A 32 -10.07 -1.09 3.55
C GLY A 32 -8.81 -0.79 2.76
N PHE A 33 -8.97 0.04 1.73
CA PHE A 33 -7.91 0.42 0.79
C PHE A 33 -7.59 1.93 0.84
N SER A 34 -7.91 2.58 1.94
CA SER A 34 -7.73 4.04 2.12
C SER A 34 -6.71 4.41 3.20
N GLY A 35 -6.38 3.48 4.10
CA GLY A 35 -5.65 3.77 5.33
C GLY A 35 -6.48 4.44 6.42
N GLU A 36 -7.75 4.68 6.17
CA GLU A 36 -8.69 5.27 7.13
C GLU A 36 -9.53 4.20 7.82
N ALA A 37 -10.07 4.52 8.98
CA ALA A 37 -11.00 3.63 9.66
C ALA A 37 -12.23 3.36 8.78
N GLY A 38 -12.57 2.10 8.60
CA GLY A 38 -13.66 1.72 7.72
C GLY A 38 -13.96 0.23 7.75
N TYR A 39 -15.02 -0.13 7.05
CA TYR A 39 -15.51 -1.51 6.98
C TYR A 39 -15.82 -1.88 5.55
N GLU A 40 -15.55 -3.13 5.19
CA GLU A 40 -15.98 -3.75 3.95
C GLU A 40 -17.17 -4.66 4.26
N ILE A 41 -18.23 -4.54 3.46
CA ILE A 41 -19.47 -5.31 3.61
C ILE A 41 -19.61 -6.25 2.43
N TYR A 42 -19.43 -7.54 2.69
CA TYR A 42 -19.55 -8.60 1.69
C TYR A 42 -20.97 -9.18 1.74
N LEU A 43 -21.82 -8.74 0.82
CA LEU A 43 -23.23 -9.15 0.75
C LEU A 43 -23.38 -10.55 0.16
N LYS A 44 -24.07 -11.45 0.86
CA LYS A 44 -24.45 -12.75 0.29
C LYS A 44 -25.58 -12.56 -0.72
N ASN A 45 -25.53 -13.33 -1.80
CA ASN A 45 -26.50 -13.24 -2.90
C ASN A 45 -26.60 -11.82 -3.49
N ALA A 46 -25.46 -11.17 -3.69
CA ALA A 46 -25.36 -9.80 -4.15
C ALA A 46 -26.13 -9.56 -5.46
N THR A 47 -26.12 -10.49 -6.39
CA THR A 47 -26.88 -10.40 -7.65
C THR A 47 -28.38 -10.13 -7.42
N LYS A 48 -28.93 -10.61 -6.31
CA LYS A 48 -30.35 -10.40 -5.96
C LYS A 48 -30.60 -9.16 -5.11
N TYR A 49 -29.64 -8.79 -4.25
CA TYR A 49 -29.90 -7.84 -3.16
C TYR A 49 -28.97 -6.61 -3.18
N ALA A 50 -28.16 -6.42 -4.22
CA ALA A 50 -27.21 -5.31 -4.28
C ALA A 50 -27.90 -3.94 -4.22
N ASP A 51 -28.97 -3.74 -4.98
CA ASP A 51 -29.72 -2.48 -5.01
C ASP A 51 -30.40 -2.19 -3.67
N ASP A 52 -31.01 -3.20 -3.04
CA ASP A 52 -31.61 -3.08 -1.71
C ASP A 52 -30.56 -2.64 -0.68
N MET A 53 -29.40 -3.26 -0.70
CA MET A 53 -28.30 -2.97 0.22
C MET A 53 -27.75 -1.56 -0.01
N TRP A 54 -27.49 -1.20 -1.27
CA TRP A 54 -27.04 0.13 -1.65
C TRP A 54 -27.97 1.22 -1.14
N ASN A 55 -29.28 1.08 -1.42
CA ASN A 55 -30.30 2.03 -1.01
C ASN A 55 -30.44 2.09 0.53
N ALA A 56 -30.34 0.96 1.22
CA ALA A 56 -30.39 0.92 2.67
C ALA A 56 -29.20 1.65 3.30
N VAL A 57 -27.98 1.47 2.77
CA VAL A 57 -26.76 2.16 3.23
C VAL A 57 -26.88 3.67 2.99
N LEU A 58 -27.29 4.09 1.79
CA LEU A 58 -27.45 5.52 1.47
C LEU A 58 -28.52 6.17 2.36
N LYS A 59 -29.67 5.51 2.54
CA LYS A 59 -30.75 6.00 3.41
C LYS A 59 -30.26 6.18 4.86
N ALA A 60 -29.60 5.19 5.41
CA ALA A 60 -29.09 5.25 6.79
C ALA A 60 -27.96 6.28 6.95
N GLY A 61 -27.12 6.42 5.94
CA GLY A 61 -25.99 7.35 5.93
C GLY A 61 -26.36 8.81 5.73
N LYS A 62 -27.57 9.11 5.22
CA LYS A 62 -28.01 10.49 4.91
C LYS A 62 -27.87 11.45 6.09
N LYS A 63 -28.30 11.04 7.29
CA LYS A 63 -28.19 11.84 8.51
C LYS A 63 -26.74 12.07 8.96
N HIS A 64 -25.81 11.24 8.50
CA HIS A 64 -24.37 11.33 8.76
C HIS A 64 -23.61 11.97 7.59
N LYS A 65 -24.33 12.58 6.63
CA LYS A 65 -23.73 13.22 5.44
C LYS A 65 -22.87 12.26 4.60
N LEU A 66 -23.24 10.96 4.57
CA LEU A 66 -22.57 9.96 3.73
C LEU A 66 -22.57 10.44 2.27
N ARG A 67 -21.42 10.28 1.63
CA ARG A 67 -21.23 10.57 0.20
C ARG A 67 -20.66 9.37 -0.51
N VAL A 68 -21.12 9.12 -1.72
CA VAL A 68 -20.50 8.14 -2.62
C VAL A 68 -19.24 8.74 -3.21
N ILE A 69 -18.16 8.00 -3.20
CA ILE A 69 -16.90 8.37 -3.84
C ILE A 69 -16.37 7.22 -4.69
N ALA A 70 -15.54 7.52 -5.66
CA ALA A 70 -14.72 6.51 -6.35
C ALA A 70 -13.50 6.13 -5.49
N PRO A 71 -12.80 5.01 -5.80
CA PRO A 71 -11.53 4.70 -5.18
C PRO A 71 -10.56 5.87 -5.25
N ALA A 72 -10.03 6.28 -4.11
CA ALA A 72 -9.17 7.45 -3.99
C ALA A 72 -7.69 7.03 -3.96
N HIS A 73 -7.02 7.05 -5.11
CA HIS A 73 -5.60 6.68 -5.22
C HIS A 73 -4.70 7.45 -4.25
N HIS A 74 -4.93 8.75 -4.07
CA HIS A 74 -4.12 9.56 -3.16
C HIS A 74 -4.11 9.01 -1.73
N ARG A 75 -5.26 8.56 -1.20
CA ARG A 75 -5.37 8.05 0.18
C ARG A 75 -4.54 6.77 0.38
N ARG A 76 -4.68 5.79 -0.53
CA ARG A 76 -3.89 4.57 -0.44
C ARG A 76 -2.39 4.83 -0.54
N ILE A 77 -1.99 5.77 -1.42
CA ILE A 77 -0.59 6.14 -1.59
C ILE A 77 -0.07 6.80 -0.31
N GLN A 78 -0.81 7.75 0.27
CA GLN A 78 -0.47 8.37 1.55
C GLN A 78 -0.26 7.34 2.67
N ALA A 79 -1.11 6.32 2.70
CA ALA A 79 -1.03 5.21 3.66
C ALA A 79 0.01 4.14 3.31
N GLY A 80 0.70 4.25 2.16
CA GLY A 80 1.66 3.25 1.71
C GLY A 80 1.05 1.92 1.30
N ILE A 81 -0.26 1.90 0.96
CA ILE A 81 -0.96 0.69 0.53
C ILE A 81 -0.66 0.41 -0.93
N LEU A 82 -0.11 -0.77 -1.19
CA LEU A 82 0.27 -1.21 -2.53
C LEU A 82 -0.94 -1.66 -3.35
N SER A 83 -0.92 -1.36 -4.64
CA SER A 83 -1.91 -1.81 -5.60
C SER A 83 -1.34 -2.92 -6.48
N TRP A 84 -2.06 -4.06 -6.56
CA TRP A 84 -1.70 -5.16 -7.45
C TRP A 84 -1.80 -4.72 -8.91
N GLY A 85 -0.82 -5.12 -9.69
CA GLY A 85 -0.69 -4.72 -11.09
C GLY A 85 -0.07 -3.33 -11.31
N GLN A 86 0.05 -2.52 -10.23
CA GLN A 86 0.68 -1.20 -10.32
C GLN A 86 1.97 -1.13 -9.50
N ASP A 87 1.91 -1.45 -8.20
CA ASP A 87 3.09 -1.39 -7.33
C ASP A 87 3.79 -2.74 -7.19
N LEU A 88 3.09 -3.82 -7.39
CA LEU A 88 3.63 -5.18 -7.37
C LEU A 88 2.82 -6.10 -8.27
N ASP A 89 3.44 -7.19 -8.70
CA ASP A 89 2.87 -8.25 -9.50
C ASP A 89 3.58 -9.59 -9.23
N HIS A 90 3.45 -10.57 -10.11
CA HIS A 90 4.09 -11.88 -9.98
C HIS A 90 5.62 -11.86 -10.07
N GLU A 91 6.22 -10.78 -10.62
CA GLU A 91 7.68 -10.62 -10.72
C GLU A 91 8.30 -10.08 -9.43
N HIS A 92 7.48 -9.66 -8.47
CA HIS A 92 7.92 -9.04 -7.22
C HIS A 92 7.84 -10.01 -6.05
N ASN A 93 8.85 -10.01 -5.18
CA ASN A 93 8.86 -10.80 -3.96
C ASN A 93 8.53 -9.93 -2.72
N PRO A 94 8.03 -10.52 -1.62
CA PRO A 94 7.60 -9.75 -0.44
C PRO A 94 8.70 -8.87 0.19
N PHE A 95 9.96 -9.30 0.17
CA PHE A 95 11.06 -8.51 0.74
C PHE A 95 11.34 -7.25 -0.08
N GLN A 96 11.24 -7.37 -1.39
CA GLN A 96 11.40 -6.26 -2.33
C GLN A 96 10.29 -5.22 -2.20
N CYS A 97 9.08 -5.65 -1.81
CA CYS A 97 7.90 -4.81 -1.67
C CYS A 97 7.67 -4.27 -0.25
N ASN A 98 8.64 -4.36 0.66
CA ASN A 98 8.52 -4.01 2.08
C ASN A 98 7.49 -4.86 2.86
N LEU A 99 7.01 -5.98 2.30
CA LEU A 99 6.04 -6.90 2.92
C LEU A 99 6.72 -8.08 3.66
N GLY A 100 8.03 -7.98 3.90
CA GLY A 100 8.80 -9.04 4.56
C GLY A 100 8.31 -9.38 5.97
N TYR A 101 7.64 -8.46 6.65
CA TYR A 101 7.05 -8.69 7.97
C TYR A 101 5.87 -9.66 7.94
N GLN A 102 5.19 -9.80 6.81
CA GLN A 102 4.09 -10.75 6.61
C GLN A 102 4.57 -12.17 6.31
N VAL A 103 5.89 -12.36 6.07
CA VAL A 103 6.46 -13.66 5.69
C VAL A 103 6.80 -14.47 6.93
N SER A 104 5.97 -15.46 7.26
CA SER A 104 6.20 -16.38 8.38
C SER A 104 7.11 -17.55 7.98
N LEU A 105 8.39 -17.48 8.36
CA LEU A 105 9.38 -18.54 8.09
C LEU A 105 9.80 -19.31 9.35
N SER A 106 9.59 -18.76 10.55
CA SER A 106 10.16 -19.28 11.80
C SER A 106 9.16 -20.02 12.68
N GLY A 107 7.88 -19.98 12.37
CA GLY A 107 6.83 -20.51 13.24
C GLY A 107 6.70 -19.76 14.58
N LYS A 108 7.31 -18.56 14.68
CA LYS A 108 7.21 -17.65 15.83
C LYS A 108 6.27 -16.49 15.47
N GLY A 109 5.62 -15.92 16.47
CA GLY A 109 4.65 -14.84 16.32
C GLY A 109 3.21 -15.37 16.26
N GLU A 110 2.30 -14.52 15.85
CA GLU A 110 0.86 -14.81 15.78
C GLU A 110 0.52 -16.02 14.89
N TRP A 111 1.33 -16.25 13.86
CA TRP A 111 1.24 -17.41 12.95
C TRP A 111 2.17 -18.55 13.39
N LYS A 112 1.99 -19.06 14.60
CA LYS A 112 2.84 -20.10 15.21
C LYS A 112 2.91 -21.41 14.43
N LYS A 113 2.10 -21.62 13.42
CA LYS A 113 2.10 -22.85 12.62
C LYS A 113 3.29 -22.86 11.67
N LYS A 114 4.11 -23.92 11.72
CA LYS A 114 5.08 -24.26 10.68
C LYS A 114 4.33 -24.64 9.39
N ALA A 115 3.67 -23.68 8.78
CA ALA A 115 2.96 -23.93 7.55
C ALA A 115 3.95 -24.31 6.45
N ASN A 116 3.62 -25.34 5.71
CA ASN A 116 4.27 -25.63 4.44
C ASN A 116 3.44 -24.96 3.34
N TYR A 117 4.06 -24.10 2.51
CA TYR A 117 3.39 -23.37 1.44
C TYR A 117 4.30 -23.21 0.24
N VAL A 118 3.73 -23.01 -0.92
CA VAL A 118 4.46 -22.78 -2.18
C VAL A 118 5.33 -21.52 -2.05
N GLY A 119 6.60 -21.62 -2.45
CA GLY A 119 7.56 -20.51 -2.36
C GLY A 119 8.33 -20.39 -1.04
N LYS A 120 7.98 -21.16 0.02
CA LYS A 120 8.66 -21.08 1.32
C LYS A 120 10.17 -21.26 1.23
N ALA A 121 10.64 -22.30 0.53
CA ALA A 121 12.07 -22.58 0.38
C ALA A 121 12.82 -21.43 -0.33
N ALA A 122 12.19 -20.82 -1.34
CA ALA A 122 12.75 -19.66 -2.04
C ALA A 122 12.87 -18.45 -1.10
N LEU A 123 11.84 -18.17 -0.29
CA LEU A 123 11.86 -17.07 0.70
C LEU A 123 12.88 -17.33 1.82
N GLU A 124 13.03 -18.56 2.28
CA GLU A 124 14.08 -18.94 3.26
C GLU A 124 15.49 -18.71 2.69
N LYS A 125 15.73 -19.14 1.44
CA LYS A 125 17.00 -18.89 0.73
C LYS A 125 17.28 -17.39 0.62
N MET A 126 16.30 -16.62 0.20
CA MET A 126 16.39 -15.16 0.05
C MET A 126 16.68 -14.49 1.39
N LYS A 127 15.99 -14.88 2.46
CA LYS A 127 16.23 -14.36 3.82
C LYS A 127 17.64 -14.67 4.32
N LYS A 128 18.17 -15.88 4.04
CA LYS A 128 19.59 -16.22 4.35
C LYS A 128 20.56 -15.32 3.59
N GLN A 129 20.31 -15.08 2.31
CA GLN A 129 21.15 -14.18 1.50
C GLN A 129 21.12 -12.74 2.04
N LEU A 130 19.94 -12.21 2.36
CA LEU A 130 19.79 -10.88 2.97
C LEU A 130 20.52 -10.78 4.31
N LYS A 131 20.45 -11.81 5.18
CA LYS A 131 21.20 -11.85 6.44
C LYS A 131 22.69 -11.84 6.22
N ALA A 132 23.18 -12.51 5.17
CA ALA A 132 24.59 -12.53 4.78
C ALA A 132 25.06 -11.27 4.02
N GLY A 133 24.25 -10.22 3.97
CA GLY A 133 24.59 -8.96 3.27
C GLY A 133 24.51 -9.04 1.74
N LYS A 134 24.03 -10.16 1.19
CA LYS A 134 23.85 -10.29 -0.26
C LYS A 134 22.57 -9.57 -0.70
N LYS A 135 22.53 -9.20 -1.98
CA LYS A 135 21.38 -8.51 -2.62
C LYS A 135 20.67 -9.48 -3.58
N PRO A 136 19.68 -10.26 -3.11
CA PRO A 136 19.05 -11.32 -3.91
C PRO A 136 18.14 -10.77 -5.02
N TYR A 137 17.88 -9.48 -5.06
CA TYR A 137 17.14 -8.77 -6.09
C TYR A 137 17.78 -7.40 -6.36
N LYS A 138 17.41 -6.77 -7.48
CA LYS A 138 18.08 -5.55 -7.97
C LYS A 138 17.43 -4.27 -7.43
N LEU A 139 16.11 -4.25 -7.33
CA LEU A 139 15.32 -3.06 -7.02
C LEU A 139 14.53 -3.24 -5.74
N GLN A 140 14.39 -2.16 -4.96
CA GLN A 140 13.64 -2.09 -3.71
C GLN A 140 12.54 -1.05 -3.84
N LEU A 141 11.32 -1.37 -3.40
CA LEU A 141 10.24 -0.41 -3.24
C LEU A 141 10.60 0.64 -2.19
N VAL A 142 10.34 1.89 -2.54
CA VAL A 142 10.57 3.06 -1.68
C VAL A 142 9.42 4.05 -1.77
N GLY A 143 9.27 4.88 -0.74
CA GLY A 143 8.55 6.14 -0.81
C GLY A 143 9.46 7.25 -1.30
N MET A 144 8.90 8.22 -2.01
CA MET A 144 9.61 9.40 -2.46
C MET A 144 8.76 10.65 -2.29
N GLU A 145 9.42 11.76 -1.97
CA GLU A 145 8.89 13.11 -2.15
C GLU A 145 9.45 13.67 -3.45
N LEU A 146 8.57 14.28 -4.26
CA LEU A 146 8.89 14.75 -5.60
C LEU A 146 8.63 16.24 -5.72
N GLY A 147 9.52 16.95 -6.42
CA GLY A 147 9.28 18.32 -6.88
C GLY A 147 8.26 18.37 -8.02
N GLY A 148 8.07 19.60 -8.55
CA GLY A 148 7.20 19.85 -9.71
C GLY A 148 5.80 20.32 -9.34
N LYS A 149 4.95 20.46 -10.37
CA LYS A 149 3.55 20.86 -10.19
C LYS A 149 2.75 19.74 -9.52
N PRO A 150 1.65 20.07 -8.80
CA PRO A 150 0.77 19.07 -8.21
C PRO A 150 0.32 17.99 -9.22
N ILE A 151 0.47 16.72 -8.85
CA ILE A 151 0.05 15.56 -9.64
C ILE A 151 -1.34 15.18 -9.13
N THR A 152 -2.37 15.49 -9.91
CA THR A 152 -3.78 15.27 -9.56
C THR A 152 -4.51 14.35 -10.53
N GLU A 153 -3.79 13.80 -11.51
CA GLU A 153 -4.34 12.87 -12.51
C GLU A 153 -3.72 11.49 -12.34
N TYR A 154 -4.48 10.47 -12.64
CA TYR A 154 -3.99 9.09 -12.65
C TYR A 154 -2.87 8.94 -13.68
N ALA A 155 -1.76 8.35 -13.26
CA ALA A 155 -0.61 8.05 -14.13
C ALA A 155 -0.63 6.57 -14.50
N PRO A 156 -1.06 6.20 -15.71
CA PRO A 156 -1.11 4.80 -16.14
C PRO A 156 0.28 4.22 -16.41
N ASP A 157 1.24 5.07 -16.75
CA ASP A 157 2.60 4.66 -17.12
C ASP A 157 3.57 4.79 -15.95
N PHE A 158 4.61 3.97 -15.94
CA PHE A 158 5.72 4.08 -15.00
C PHE A 158 6.67 5.20 -15.42
N TRP A 159 7.04 6.06 -14.46
CA TRP A 159 7.94 7.17 -14.72
C TRP A 159 9.38 6.80 -14.40
N LEU A 160 10.28 7.10 -15.30
CA LEU A 160 11.68 6.71 -15.16
C LEU A 160 12.39 7.49 -14.05
N ILE A 161 13.24 6.80 -13.31
CA ILE A 161 14.11 7.37 -12.29
C ILE A 161 15.56 7.30 -12.78
N SER A 162 16.31 8.39 -12.67
CA SER A 162 17.74 8.44 -12.92
C SER A 162 18.51 8.93 -11.70
N LYS A 163 19.84 8.75 -11.70
CA LYS A 163 20.72 9.34 -10.69
C LYS A 163 20.69 10.87 -10.79
N PRO A 164 21.05 11.62 -9.73
CA PRO A 164 21.15 13.09 -9.78
C PRO A 164 22.04 13.61 -10.90
N SER A 165 23.13 12.90 -11.22
CA SER A 165 24.04 13.18 -12.33
C SER A 165 23.45 12.93 -13.73
N GLY A 166 22.22 12.40 -13.79
CA GLY A 166 21.59 11.96 -15.04
C GLY A 166 22.05 10.56 -15.46
N GLY A 167 21.94 10.30 -16.77
CA GLY A 167 22.33 9.01 -17.36
C GLY A 167 21.16 8.06 -17.55
N LYS A 168 21.45 6.78 -17.73
CA LYS A 168 20.45 5.73 -17.96
C LYS A 168 19.51 5.60 -16.77
N PRO A 169 18.22 5.28 -17.01
CA PRO A 169 17.27 4.98 -15.94
C PRO A 169 17.78 3.86 -15.03
N VAL A 170 17.60 4.03 -13.74
CA VAL A 170 17.98 3.08 -12.70
C VAL A 170 16.79 2.48 -11.94
N GLY A 171 15.60 3.04 -12.16
CA GLY A 171 14.37 2.62 -11.49
C GLY A 171 13.16 3.30 -12.11
N PHE A 172 12.01 3.16 -11.46
CA PHE A 172 10.75 3.71 -11.95
C PHE A 172 9.77 4.01 -10.82
N ILE A 173 8.91 5.01 -11.03
CA ILE A 173 7.77 5.33 -10.17
C ILE A 173 6.56 4.52 -10.62
N THR A 174 5.81 4.01 -9.66
CA THR A 174 4.59 3.23 -9.88
C THR A 174 3.34 4.02 -9.54
N SER A 175 3.34 4.76 -8.43
CA SER A 175 2.16 5.40 -7.85
C SER A 175 2.46 6.80 -7.36
N PRO A 176 2.45 7.82 -8.24
CA PRO A 176 2.62 9.22 -7.84
C PRO A 176 1.28 9.87 -7.54
N TRP A 177 1.26 10.83 -6.60
CA TRP A 177 0.12 11.71 -6.33
C TRP A 177 0.54 12.94 -5.53
N TYR A 178 -0.28 13.99 -5.58
CA TYR A 178 -0.12 15.17 -4.74
C TYR A 178 -0.66 14.91 -3.32
N HIS A 179 0.11 15.25 -2.31
CA HIS A 179 -0.28 15.18 -0.91
C HIS A 179 -0.69 16.57 -0.42
N PRO A 180 -1.98 16.87 -0.25
CA PRO A 180 -2.43 18.23 0.04
C PRO A 180 -1.94 18.78 1.39
N GLU A 181 -1.88 17.94 2.42
CA GLU A 181 -1.44 18.36 3.76
C GLU A 181 0.07 18.67 3.80
N LYS A 182 0.88 17.93 3.04
CA LYS A 182 2.32 18.21 2.90
C LYS A 182 2.63 19.30 1.87
N GLY A 183 1.69 19.67 1.01
CA GLY A 183 1.87 20.63 -0.05
C GLY A 183 2.86 20.18 -1.14
N MET A 184 3.06 18.87 -1.31
CA MET A 184 4.04 18.31 -2.25
C MET A 184 3.58 17.01 -2.88
N ASN A 185 4.26 16.59 -3.94
CA ASN A 185 4.02 15.31 -4.56
C ASN A 185 4.71 14.20 -3.77
N ILE A 186 4.03 13.08 -3.61
CA ILE A 186 4.56 11.84 -3.05
C ILE A 186 4.46 10.73 -4.10
N ALA A 187 5.29 9.71 -4.00
CA ALA A 187 5.21 8.56 -4.88
C ALA A 187 5.75 7.29 -4.24
N MET A 188 5.22 6.16 -4.67
CA MET A 188 5.89 4.86 -4.51
C MET A 188 6.60 4.50 -5.81
N GLY A 189 7.72 3.77 -5.70
CA GLY A 189 8.50 3.37 -6.86
C GLY A 189 9.67 2.46 -6.47
N TYR A 190 10.40 2.03 -7.46
CA TYR A 190 11.52 1.10 -7.30
C TYR A 190 12.84 1.77 -7.65
N VAL A 191 13.82 1.63 -6.76
CA VAL A 191 15.19 2.11 -6.93
C VAL A 191 16.19 0.98 -6.66
N PRO A 192 17.47 1.10 -7.08
CA PRO A 192 18.49 0.10 -6.79
C PRO A 192 18.56 -0.21 -5.29
N TYR A 193 18.50 -1.50 -4.95
CA TYR A 193 18.66 -1.94 -3.57
C TYR A 193 20.14 -1.83 -3.15
N ASP A 194 20.42 -0.98 -2.21
CA ASP A 194 21.78 -0.70 -1.72
C ASP A 194 22.22 -1.59 -0.54
N GLY A 195 21.31 -2.39 0.02
CA GLY A 195 21.55 -3.24 1.19
C GLY A 195 21.01 -2.66 2.49
N THR A 196 20.42 -1.46 2.48
CA THR A 196 19.82 -0.83 3.66
C THR A 196 18.68 -1.68 4.23
N LYS A 197 18.61 -1.71 5.56
CA LYS A 197 17.58 -2.43 6.32
C LYS A 197 16.95 -1.51 7.37
N ASN A 198 15.71 -1.80 7.72
CA ASN A 198 15.05 -1.16 8.86
C ASN A 198 15.57 -1.77 10.20
N PRO A 199 15.19 -1.20 11.36
CA PRO A 199 15.62 -1.73 12.67
C PRO A 199 15.27 -3.20 12.92
N ASN A 200 14.22 -3.71 12.27
CA ASN A 200 13.81 -5.12 12.35
C ASN A 200 14.57 -6.04 11.38
N GLY A 201 15.54 -5.51 10.64
CA GLY A 201 16.39 -6.25 9.70
C GLY A 201 15.75 -6.54 8.35
N PHE A 202 14.58 -5.96 8.04
CA PHE A 202 13.95 -6.07 6.73
C PHE A 202 14.56 -5.05 5.74
N PRO A 203 14.69 -5.43 4.45
CA PRO A 203 15.14 -4.50 3.41
C PRO A 203 14.26 -3.26 3.32
N LYS A 204 14.89 -2.12 3.08
CA LYS A 204 14.22 -0.85 2.78
C LYS A 204 15.10 0.03 1.91
N GLY A 205 14.56 1.08 1.33
CA GLY A 205 15.33 2.13 0.70
C GLY A 205 16.07 3.00 1.73
N LYS A 206 17.22 3.54 1.35
CA LYS A 206 17.96 4.48 2.17
C LYS A 206 17.33 5.85 2.11
N VAL A 207 16.70 6.27 3.21
CA VAL A 207 16.07 7.60 3.36
C VAL A 207 17.12 8.70 3.11
N GLY A 208 16.69 9.77 2.45
CA GLY A 208 17.56 10.89 2.06
C GLY A 208 18.33 10.68 0.75
N THR A 209 18.27 9.48 0.13
CA THR A 209 18.88 9.27 -1.17
C THR A 209 18.17 10.10 -2.24
N LYS A 210 18.95 10.86 -3.01
CA LYS A 210 18.42 11.77 -4.05
C LYS A 210 18.41 11.10 -5.43
N TYR A 211 17.39 11.43 -6.20
CA TYR A 211 17.16 10.96 -7.57
C TYR A 211 16.57 12.09 -8.44
N LYS A 212 16.46 11.83 -9.71
CA LYS A 212 15.68 12.60 -10.68
C LYS A 212 14.56 11.72 -11.22
N VAL A 213 13.33 12.22 -11.20
CA VAL A 213 12.16 11.54 -11.76
C VAL A 213 11.73 12.25 -13.04
N HIS A 214 11.65 11.51 -14.13
CA HIS A 214 11.28 12.03 -15.43
C HIS A 214 9.78 11.99 -15.60
N LEU A 215 9.12 13.13 -15.45
CA LEU A 215 7.68 13.24 -15.61
C LEU A 215 7.28 12.90 -17.06
N PRO A 216 6.14 12.24 -17.27
CA PRO A 216 5.66 11.96 -18.62
C PRO A 216 5.35 13.26 -19.37
N ARG A 217 5.47 13.23 -20.68
CA ARG A 217 4.94 14.27 -21.56
C ARG A 217 3.61 13.83 -22.11
N LYS A 218 2.61 14.66 -21.98
CA LYS A 218 1.29 14.40 -22.56
C LYS A 218 1.44 14.10 -24.07
N TYR A 219 0.86 13.00 -24.51
CA TYR A 219 0.91 12.53 -25.90
C TYR A 219 2.32 12.27 -26.47
N SER A 220 3.27 11.88 -25.64
CA SER A 220 4.63 11.60 -26.08
C SER A 220 5.22 10.41 -25.35
N THR A 221 5.94 9.55 -26.06
CA THR A 221 6.75 8.45 -25.50
C THR A 221 8.10 8.94 -24.94
N LYS A 222 8.48 10.21 -25.21
CA LYS A 222 9.73 10.77 -24.71
C LYS A 222 9.57 11.21 -23.26
N PRO A 223 10.55 10.95 -22.40
CA PRO A 223 10.52 11.43 -21.02
C PRO A 223 10.48 12.96 -20.97
N GLY A 224 9.75 13.50 -19.99
CA GLY A 224 9.64 14.92 -19.71
C GLY A 224 10.86 15.46 -18.98
N LYS A 225 10.78 16.74 -18.58
CA LYS A 225 11.81 17.35 -17.73
C LYS A 225 11.89 16.62 -16.39
N PRO A 226 13.10 16.27 -15.93
CA PRO A 226 13.24 15.64 -14.63
C PRO A 226 12.95 16.62 -13.49
N VAL A 227 12.34 16.11 -12.44
CA VAL A 227 12.18 16.81 -11.16
C VAL A 227 13.05 16.15 -10.10
N ASP A 228 13.41 16.90 -9.06
CA ASP A 228 14.12 16.34 -7.91
C ASP A 228 13.23 15.42 -7.13
N ALA A 229 13.82 14.35 -6.60
CA ALA A 229 13.17 13.37 -5.78
C ALA A 229 14.08 12.94 -4.64
N VAL A 230 13.50 12.69 -3.47
CA VAL A 230 14.22 12.18 -2.30
C VAL A 230 13.47 10.98 -1.74
N VAL A 231 14.20 9.93 -1.37
CA VAL A 231 13.65 8.74 -0.72
C VAL A 231 13.22 9.09 0.70
N VAL A 232 11.99 8.73 1.04
CA VAL A 232 11.41 8.88 2.38
C VAL A 232 10.82 7.57 2.86
N ASP A 233 10.51 7.49 4.15
CA ASP A 233 9.78 6.34 4.69
C ASP A 233 8.31 6.36 4.24
N ILE A 234 7.70 5.18 4.18
CA ILE A 234 6.27 4.96 3.99
C ILE A 234 5.72 4.22 5.22
N PRO A 235 4.49 4.53 5.63
CA PRO A 235 3.50 5.48 5.11
C PRO A 235 3.99 6.94 5.11
N PHE A 236 3.38 7.79 4.25
CA PHE A 236 3.73 9.21 4.16
C PHE A 236 3.11 10.07 5.26
N ASN A 237 2.02 9.63 5.88
CA ASN A 237 1.38 10.28 7.02
C ASN A 237 1.91 9.72 8.33
N GLU A 238 2.33 10.59 9.24
CA GLU A 238 2.85 10.20 10.56
C GLU A 238 1.80 9.49 11.42
N SER A 239 0.52 9.87 11.31
CA SER A 239 -0.59 9.22 11.99
C SER A 239 -0.70 7.71 11.67
N TYR A 240 -0.36 7.30 10.45
CA TYR A 240 -0.35 5.88 10.06
C TYR A 240 0.81 5.11 10.69
N HIS A 241 1.91 5.76 11.02
CA HIS A 241 3.01 5.13 11.74
C HIS A 241 2.63 4.78 13.18
N ALA A 242 1.80 5.58 13.82
CA ALA A 242 1.29 5.30 15.16
C ALA A 242 0.34 4.10 15.16
N ASN A 243 -0.62 4.06 14.25
CA ASN A 243 -1.63 3.02 14.15
C ASN A 243 -1.04 1.64 13.79
N THR A 244 -0.01 1.60 12.92
CA THR A 244 0.68 0.34 12.59
C THR A 244 1.50 -0.23 13.76
N ARG A 245 1.90 0.59 14.73
CA ARG A 245 2.58 0.10 15.94
C ARG A 245 1.63 -0.53 16.94
N GLU A 246 0.39 -0.09 17.01
CA GLU A 246 -0.64 -0.67 17.90
C GLU A 246 -1.19 -1.98 17.35
N VAL A 247 -1.39 -2.08 16.04
CA VAL A 247 -1.88 -3.32 15.38
C VAL A 247 -0.87 -4.48 15.47
N VAL A 248 0.43 -4.20 15.59
CA VAL A 248 1.48 -5.23 15.71
C VAL A 248 1.72 -5.64 17.17
N LYS A 249 1.08 -4.98 18.14
CA LYS A 249 1.19 -5.30 19.58
C LYS A 249 0.01 -6.10 20.12
N GLY A 250 -1.05 -6.32 19.32
CA GLY A 250 -2.20 -7.14 19.68
C GLY A 250 -2.00 -8.65 19.47
#